data_3704d875042b518f465002a2dee511ee
#
_entry.id   3704d875042b518f465002a2dee511ee
#
_cell.length_a   1.000
_cell.length_b   1.000
_cell.length_c   1.000
_cell.angle_alpha   90.00
_cell.angle_beta   90.00
_cell.angle_gamma   90.00
#
_symmetry.space_group_name_H-M   'P 1'
#
loop_
_entity.id
_entity.type
_entity.pdbx_description
1 polymer ?
#
loop_
_entity_poly.entity_id
_entity_poly.type
_entity_poly.pdbx_seq_one_letter_code
_entity_poly.pdbx_strand_id
1 'polypeptide(L)'
;LDPIHGMYWAWQSGYINFKLVGESPSCPTRKNKFSFHIGGYKSPHSTTRNHTIDLKDRLTSSIKIEVDISVFFKEINLSERNQIMIPGEAAYQQSLKFPSLFSISK
;
A
#
# COMPACT_ATOMS: atom_id res chain seq x y z
N LEU A 1 -12.17 -10.32 5.95
CA LEU A 1 -11.86 -9.13 6.76
C LEU A 1 -13.11 -8.54 7.37
N ASP A 2 -13.01 -8.16 8.63
CA ASP A 2 -14.11 -7.51 9.34
C ASP A 2 -14.14 -6.02 8.98
N PRO A 3 -15.31 -5.50 8.53
CA PRO A 3 -15.41 -4.08 8.18
C PRO A 3 -15.01 -3.10 9.28
N ILE A 4 -15.09 -3.49 10.56
CA ILE A 4 -14.72 -2.62 11.67
C ILE A 4 -13.23 -2.26 11.70
N HIS A 5 -12.39 -2.99 10.96
CA HIS A 5 -10.95 -2.74 10.92
C HIS A 5 -10.54 -1.65 9.93
N GLY A 6 -11.52 -1.00 9.29
CA GLY A 6 -11.24 0.11 8.39
C GLY A 6 -10.61 -0.27 7.06
N MET A 7 -10.67 -1.54 6.70
CA MET A 7 -10.07 -2.05 5.46
C MET A 7 -11.15 -2.49 4.46
N TYR A 8 -12.31 -1.89 4.53
CA TYR A 8 -13.44 -2.24 3.69
C TYR A 8 -14.17 -0.98 3.22
N TRP A 9 -14.46 -0.93 1.93
CA TRP A 9 -15.28 0.16 1.38
C TRP A 9 -16.76 -0.21 1.44
N ALA A 10 -17.59 0.68 2.03
CA ALA A 10 -19.01 0.44 2.22
C ALA A 10 -19.82 0.44 0.92
N TRP A 11 -19.23 0.89 -0.20
CA TRP A 11 -19.90 1.02 -1.50
C TRP A 11 -19.56 -0.13 -2.46
N GLN A 12 -19.35 -1.31 -1.89
CA GLN A 12 -19.19 -2.59 -2.61
C GLN A 12 -18.00 -2.64 -3.58
N SER A 13 -16.95 -1.90 -3.30
CA SER A 13 -15.74 -1.95 -4.11
C SER A 13 -14.69 -2.92 -3.57
N GLY A 14 -15.07 -3.75 -2.60
CA GLY A 14 -14.20 -4.74 -2.01
C GLY A 14 -13.39 -4.20 -0.87
N TYR A 15 -12.26 -4.84 -0.64
CA TYR A 15 -11.41 -4.52 0.49
C TYR A 15 -10.25 -3.62 0.09
N ILE A 16 -9.75 -2.87 1.07
CA ILE A 16 -8.51 -2.12 0.95
C ILE A 16 -7.37 -3.11 1.23
N ASN A 17 -6.46 -3.25 0.27
CA ASN A 17 -5.33 -4.18 0.40
C ASN A 17 -4.15 -3.56 1.15
N PHE A 18 -4.01 -2.25 1.04
CA PHE A 18 -2.89 -1.52 1.62
C PHE A 18 -3.38 -0.14 2.03
N LYS A 19 -3.16 0.23 3.28
CA LYS A 19 -3.61 1.52 3.80
C LYS A 19 -2.44 2.22 4.49
N LEU A 20 -2.08 3.39 4.00
CA LEU A 20 -0.99 4.19 4.55
C LEU A 20 -1.50 5.60 4.81
N VAL A 21 -1.50 6.00 6.06
CA VAL A 21 -2.01 7.30 6.51
C VAL A 21 -0.94 7.97 7.36
N GLY A 22 -0.75 9.26 7.16
CA GLY A 22 0.24 9.99 7.95
C GLY A 22 0.18 11.48 7.71
N GLU A 23 1.23 12.17 8.11
CA GLU A 23 1.35 13.61 7.99
C GLU A 23 2.70 13.98 7.38
N SER A 24 2.70 15.04 6.57
CA SER A 24 3.92 15.59 6.01
C SER A 24 3.74 17.09 5.76
N PRO A 25 4.75 17.91 6.05
CA PRO A 25 4.68 19.34 5.74
C PRO A 25 4.45 19.63 4.26
N SER A 26 4.77 18.69 3.38
CA SER A 26 4.57 18.85 1.94
C SER A 26 3.11 18.73 1.51
N CYS A 27 2.23 18.23 2.36
CA CYS A 27 0.82 18.05 2.04
C CYS A 27 0.04 19.33 2.28
N PRO A 28 -0.60 19.91 1.24
CA PRO A 28 -1.43 21.13 1.41
C PRO A 28 -2.84 20.80 1.90
N THR A 29 -2.98 19.80 2.74
CA THR A 29 -4.26 19.36 3.28
C THR A 29 -4.41 19.84 4.71
N ARG A 30 -5.65 19.72 5.26
CA ARG A 30 -5.89 20.05 6.66
C ARG A 30 -5.02 19.14 7.53
N LYS A 31 -4.26 19.76 8.45
CA LYS A 31 -3.33 19.07 9.35
C LYS A 31 -2.20 18.34 8.58
N ASN A 32 -1.94 18.73 7.33
CA ASN A 32 -0.87 18.17 6.50
C ASN A 32 -0.97 16.64 6.34
N LYS A 33 -2.18 16.10 6.27
CA LYS A 33 -2.40 14.65 6.20
C LYS A 33 -2.35 14.12 4.79
N PHE A 34 -1.77 12.94 4.64
CA PHE A 34 -1.91 12.14 3.44
C PHE A 34 -2.66 10.84 3.76
N SER A 35 -3.37 10.30 2.77
CA SER A 35 -4.14 9.05 2.93
C SER A 35 -4.09 8.27 1.64
N PHE A 36 -3.51 7.06 1.69
CA PHE A 36 -3.44 6.17 0.55
C PHE A 36 -4.16 4.87 0.91
N HIS A 37 -5.35 4.69 0.34
CA HIS A 37 -6.15 3.48 0.49
C HIS A 37 -6.10 2.74 -0.84
N ILE A 38 -5.24 1.74 -0.93
CA ILE A 38 -4.99 1.03 -2.19
C ILE A 38 -5.76 -0.28 -2.15
N GLY A 39 -6.65 -0.46 -3.12
CA GLY A 39 -7.44 -1.67 -3.22
C GLY A 39 -8.09 -1.77 -4.59
N GLY A 40 -8.93 -2.79 -4.75
CA GLY A 40 -9.59 -3.06 -6.01
C GLY A 40 -9.06 -4.33 -6.65
N TYR A 41 -9.99 -5.14 -7.17
CA TYR A 41 -9.67 -6.45 -7.72
C TYR A 41 -10.07 -6.59 -9.19
N LYS A 42 -10.76 -5.59 -9.73
CA LYS A 42 -11.30 -5.67 -11.10
C LYS A 42 -10.26 -5.24 -12.12
N SER A 43 -10.09 -6.07 -13.14
CA SER A 43 -9.27 -5.72 -14.30
C SER A 43 -9.86 -4.48 -15.00
N PRO A 44 -9.05 -3.57 -15.55
CA PRO A 44 -7.59 -3.66 -15.67
C PRO A 44 -6.81 -3.07 -14.50
N HIS A 45 -7.48 -2.61 -13.45
CA HIS A 45 -6.86 -1.85 -12.35
C HIS A 45 -6.77 -2.66 -11.05
N SER A 46 -6.57 -3.97 -11.14
CA SER A 46 -6.37 -4.80 -9.96
C SER A 46 -5.09 -4.39 -9.21
N THR A 47 -5.20 -4.24 -7.89
CA THR A 47 -4.07 -3.88 -7.04
C THR A 47 -3.47 -5.09 -6.32
N THR A 48 -3.96 -6.29 -6.61
CA THR A 48 -3.43 -7.52 -6.01
C THR A 48 -2.09 -7.85 -6.66
N ARG A 49 -1.06 -8.06 -5.82
CA ARG A 49 0.30 -8.37 -6.27
C ARG A 49 0.82 -9.58 -5.51
N ASN A 50 1.61 -10.39 -6.20
CA ASN A 50 2.28 -11.53 -5.61
C ASN A 50 3.78 -11.26 -5.55
N HIS A 51 4.39 -11.62 -4.43
CA HIS A 51 5.82 -11.50 -4.24
C HIS A 51 6.33 -12.74 -3.53
N THR A 52 7.31 -13.39 -4.15
CA THR A 52 7.89 -14.59 -3.58
C THR A 52 9.26 -14.28 -2.98
N ILE A 53 9.43 -14.67 -1.73
CA ILE A 53 10.70 -14.53 -1.03
C ILE A 53 11.27 -15.93 -0.80
N ASP A 54 12.48 -16.16 -1.31
CA ASP A 54 13.14 -17.46 -1.17
C ASP A 54 13.87 -17.51 0.16
N LEU A 55 13.46 -18.42 1.02
CA LEU A 55 14.05 -18.58 2.34
C LEU A 55 15.33 -19.43 2.34
N LYS A 56 15.53 -20.24 1.30
CA LYS A 56 16.71 -21.11 1.14
C LYS A 56 17.11 -21.81 2.45
N ASP A 57 18.30 -21.51 2.93
CA ASP A 57 18.88 -22.16 4.11
C ASP A 57 18.48 -21.53 5.44
N ARG A 58 17.45 -20.68 5.42
CA ARG A 58 17.01 -19.97 6.63
C ARG A 58 15.98 -20.81 7.39
N LEU A 59 16.41 -21.95 7.87
CA LEU A 59 15.58 -22.87 8.64
C LEU A 59 15.58 -22.46 10.12
N THR A 60 14.90 -21.36 10.41
CA THR A 60 14.77 -20.86 11.78
C THR A 60 13.31 -20.86 12.20
N SER A 61 13.07 -20.80 13.51
CA SER A 61 11.73 -20.76 14.06
C SER A 61 11.03 -19.42 13.85
N SER A 62 11.77 -18.40 13.44
CA SER A 62 11.20 -17.07 13.17
C SER A 62 11.87 -16.44 11.95
N ILE A 63 11.07 -15.69 11.20
CA ILE A 63 11.52 -14.98 10.01
C ILE A 63 11.13 -13.52 10.18
N LYS A 64 12.06 -12.62 9.89
CA LYS A 64 11.83 -11.19 9.97
C LYS A 64 11.70 -10.62 8.57
N ILE A 65 10.55 -10.04 8.26
CA ILE A 65 10.28 -9.41 6.98
C ILE A 65 10.36 -7.89 7.18
N GLU A 66 11.16 -7.24 6.35
CA GLU A 66 11.27 -5.80 6.33
C GLU A 66 10.32 -5.19 5.30
N VAL A 67 9.66 -4.09 5.68
CA VAL A 67 8.83 -3.32 4.78
C VAL A 67 9.48 -1.93 4.66
N ASP A 68 9.96 -1.60 3.47
CA ASP A 68 10.59 -0.31 3.23
C ASP A 68 9.56 0.67 2.67
N ILE A 69 9.00 1.48 3.53
CA ILE A 69 7.95 2.45 3.17
C ILE A 69 8.49 3.54 2.23
N SER A 70 9.78 3.83 2.27
CA SER A 70 10.36 4.84 1.39
C SER A 70 10.19 4.50 -0.08
N VAL A 71 10.14 3.22 -0.42
CA VAL A 71 9.89 2.77 -1.80
C VAL A 71 8.51 3.21 -2.28
N PHE A 72 7.51 3.21 -1.39
CA PHE A 72 6.17 3.65 -1.74
C PHE A 72 6.15 5.12 -2.16
N PHE A 73 6.96 5.95 -1.51
CA PHE A 73 6.97 7.39 -1.78
C PHE A 73 7.85 7.81 -2.96
N LYS A 74 8.57 6.89 -3.58
CA LYS A 74 9.34 7.21 -4.78
C LYS A 74 8.41 7.71 -5.88
N GLU A 75 8.79 8.83 -6.49
CA GLU A 75 8.05 9.48 -7.57
C GLU A 75 6.69 10.05 -7.15
N ILE A 76 6.40 10.07 -5.84
CA ILE A 76 5.20 10.73 -5.34
C ILE A 76 5.57 12.14 -4.88
N ASN A 77 4.87 13.13 -5.45
CA ASN A 77 4.93 14.50 -4.97
C ASN A 77 3.69 14.74 -4.09
N LEU A 78 3.90 14.78 -2.78
CA LEU A 78 2.80 14.90 -1.82
C LEU A 78 2.05 16.22 -1.92
N SER A 79 2.66 17.26 -2.50
CA SER A 79 1.96 18.51 -2.75
C SER A 79 0.91 18.38 -3.85
N GLU A 80 1.06 17.41 -4.74
CA GLU A 80 0.14 17.16 -5.85
C GLU A 80 -0.73 15.93 -5.64
N ARG A 81 -0.15 14.85 -5.08
CA ARG A 81 -0.86 13.61 -4.83
C ARG A 81 -0.69 13.19 -3.39
N ASN A 82 -1.70 13.43 -2.59
CA ASN A 82 -1.70 13.13 -1.17
C ASN A 82 -2.89 12.27 -0.73
N GLN A 83 -3.76 11.89 -1.67
CA GLN A 83 -4.91 11.02 -1.38
C GLN A 83 -5.19 10.07 -2.52
N ILE A 84 -5.39 8.80 -2.19
CA ILE A 84 -5.98 7.80 -3.08
C ILE A 84 -7.00 7.06 -2.23
N MET A 85 -8.28 7.26 -2.53
CA MET A 85 -9.37 6.77 -1.67
C MET A 85 -10.31 5.83 -2.40
N ILE A 86 -10.06 5.56 -3.69
CA ILE A 86 -10.94 4.71 -4.51
C ILE A 86 -10.08 3.80 -5.41
N PRO A 87 -10.63 2.65 -5.85
CA PRO A 87 -9.96 1.84 -6.86
C PRO A 87 -9.84 2.60 -8.19
N GLY A 88 -8.84 2.25 -8.98
CA GLY A 88 -8.66 2.83 -10.30
C GLY A 88 -7.19 2.93 -10.70
N GLU A 89 -6.91 3.75 -11.71
CA GLU A 89 -5.58 3.89 -12.28
C GLU A 89 -4.54 4.33 -11.25
N ALA A 90 -4.85 5.31 -10.41
CA ALA A 90 -3.90 5.80 -9.42
C ALA A 90 -3.52 4.71 -8.42
N ALA A 91 -4.52 3.96 -7.91
CA ALA A 91 -4.28 2.86 -6.99
C ALA A 91 -3.49 1.75 -7.67
N TYR A 92 -3.83 1.45 -8.92
CA TYR A 92 -3.12 0.43 -9.70
C TYR A 92 -1.63 0.78 -9.85
N GLN A 93 -1.31 2.02 -10.22
CA GLN A 93 0.08 2.43 -10.40
C GLN A 93 0.88 2.30 -9.11
N GLN A 94 0.30 2.67 -7.97
CA GLN A 94 0.99 2.54 -6.70
C GLN A 94 1.18 1.07 -6.30
N SER A 95 0.22 0.20 -6.63
CA SER A 95 0.32 -1.22 -6.29
C SER A 95 1.49 -1.92 -6.98
N LEU A 96 1.95 -1.39 -8.11
CA LEU A 96 3.09 -1.97 -8.82
C LEU A 96 4.38 -1.92 -8.01
N LYS A 97 4.44 -1.06 -6.99
CA LYS A 97 5.60 -0.94 -6.10
C LYS A 97 5.59 -1.97 -4.98
N PHE A 98 4.45 -2.62 -4.70
CA PHE A 98 4.30 -3.48 -3.54
C PHE A 98 5.36 -4.58 -3.42
N PRO A 99 5.68 -5.34 -4.47
CA PRO A 99 6.70 -6.38 -4.34
C PRO A 99 8.06 -5.84 -3.90
N SER A 100 8.39 -4.61 -4.26
CA SER A 100 9.67 -3.99 -3.91
C SER A 100 9.73 -3.49 -2.48
N LEU A 101 8.58 -3.42 -1.78
CA LEU A 101 8.54 -2.96 -0.39
C LEU A 101 9.05 -4.02 0.60
N PHE A 102 8.94 -5.29 0.23
CA PHE A 102 9.14 -6.39 1.15
C PHE A 102 10.45 -7.12 0.89
N SER A 103 11.21 -7.37 1.96
CA SER A 103 12.42 -8.17 1.90
C SER A 103 12.62 -8.90 3.21
N ILE A 104 13.51 -9.90 3.19
CA ILE A 104 13.89 -10.59 4.42
C ILE A 104 14.98 -9.79 5.11
N SER A 105 14.75 -9.50 6.39
CA SER A 105 15.75 -8.85 7.22
C SER A 105 16.90 -9.83 7.50
N LYS A 106 18.12 -9.36 7.32
CA LYS A 106 19.31 -10.15 7.59
C LYS A 106 19.72 -10.08 9.05
#